data_f43483dcb78f9233a72745be961bbcc4
#
_entry.id   f43483dcb78f9233a72745be961bbcc4
#
_cell.length_a   1.000
_cell.length_b   1.000
_cell.length_c   1.000
_cell.angle_alpha   90.00
_cell.angle_beta   90.00
_cell.angle_gamma   90.00
#
_symmetry.space_group_name_H-M   'P 1'
#
loop_
_entity.id
_entity.type
_entity.pdbx_description
1 polymer ?
#
loop_
_entity_poly.entity_id
_entity_poly.type
_entity_poly.pdbx_seq_one_letter_code
_entity_poly.pdbx_strand_id
1 'polypeptide(L)'
;MKEVLVLALMLVLIAGASYAEEIKEWDISEMIHPQLKEGLKRVPYFELNSETLGFLREVLGGDFSQLPKDEAVDVRNETLPSGLRVRIYTPKTGANEYPGMLWLHSGGHIAGSPEAEEWLLLRLAKGAGCIIAAPYYRLAPENPCPADIEDCYSALLWMSENLPIRKDRLAVGGASAGAGLAAAMAQMSRDKHGPAICYQFLLYPQVDFVNDYPSHHQINDSRVWCLSLHLAALKWYPADFSGDYVSPALTEDLSGLPPAYILTGTLDIFRDEAVSYAQRLMQAGVLVELHVMPGIVHACEFLFPNAPVCVKIMDNYTNALKEAMK
;
A
#
# COMPACT_ATOMS: atom_id res chain seq x y z
N MET A 1 12.12 -2.71 55.17
CA MET A 1 12.56 -2.91 53.75
C MET A 1 11.54 -3.64 52.88
N LYS A 2 10.91 -4.71 53.36
CA LYS A 2 9.90 -5.44 52.52
C LYS A 2 8.61 -4.63 52.28
N GLU A 3 8.15 -3.85 53.25
CA GLU A 3 6.93 -3.03 53.08
C GLU A 3 7.11 -1.83 52.17
N VAL A 4 8.30 -1.24 52.10
CA VAL A 4 8.61 -0.15 51.17
C VAL A 4 8.69 -0.63 49.72
N LEU A 5 9.16 -1.89 49.51
CA LEU A 5 9.23 -2.52 48.17
C LEU A 5 7.82 -2.85 47.64
N VAL A 6 6.91 -3.29 48.51
CA VAL A 6 5.51 -3.60 48.11
C VAL A 6 4.76 -2.30 47.75
N LEU A 7 4.98 -1.22 48.50
CA LEU A 7 4.36 0.09 48.22
C LEU A 7 4.89 0.69 46.91
N ALA A 8 6.19 0.51 46.60
CA ALA A 8 6.80 0.95 45.36
C ALA A 8 6.28 0.14 44.16
N LEU A 9 6.09 -1.19 44.29
CA LEU A 9 5.49 -2.03 43.26
C LEU A 9 4.01 -1.71 43.00
N MET A 10 3.23 -1.42 44.07
CA MET A 10 1.85 -0.98 43.91
C MET A 10 1.73 0.39 43.25
N LEU A 11 2.62 1.33 43.54
CA LEU A 11 2.66 2.64 42.89
C LEU A 11 3.04 2.55 41.43
N VAL A 12 3.92 1.63 41.04
CA VAL A 12 4.26 1.36 39.64
C VAL A 12 3.11 0.68 38.91
N LEU A 13 2.38 -0.23 39.56
CA LEU A 13 1.18 -0.86 38.98
C LEU A 13 0.00 0.11 38.86
N ILE A 14 -0.15 1.05 39.79
CA ILE A 14 -1.20 2.09 39.73
C ILE A 14 -0.82 3.18 38.71
N ALA A 15 0.46 3.51 38.56
CA ALA A 15 0.93 4.43 37.50
C ALA A 15 0.87 3.81 36.09
N GLY A 16 1.03 2.49 35.98
CA GLY A 16 0.86 1.76 34.72
C GLY A 16 -0.60 1.55 34.31
N ALA A 17 -1.53 1.60 35.25
CA ALA A 17 -2.97 1.43 34.99
C ALA A 17 -3.71 2.73 34.60
N SER A 18 -3.05 3.90 34.66
CA SER A 18 -3.72 5.21 34.47
C SER A 18 -3.35 5.92 33.15
N TYR A 19 -2.71 5.26 32.19
CA TYR A 19 -2.32 5.85 30.89
C TYR A 19 -2.86 5.10 29.66
N ALA A 20 -3.83 4.24 29.82
CA ALA A 20 -4.68 3.88 28.70
C ALA A 20 -5.82 4.93 28.65
N GLU A 21 -5.54 6.16 28.21
CA GLU A 21 -6.62 7.00 27.70
C GLU A 21 -7.34 6.15 26.63
N GLU A 22 -8.64 5.96 26.84
CA GLU A 22 -9.50 5.26 25.88
C GLU A 22 -9.37 5.99 24.54
N ILE A 23 -8.75 5.34 23.54
CA ILE A 23 -8.52 5.96 22.24
C ILE A 23 -9.87 6.31 21.65
N LYS A 24 -10.14 7.60 21.53
CA LYS A 24 -11.42 8.09 21.04
C LYS A 24 -11.50 7.96 19.54
N GLU A 25 -12.60 7.36 19.05
CA GLU A 25 -12.96 7.38 17.63
C GLU A 25 -13.19 8.82 17.16
N TRP A 26 -12.68 9.15 15.96
CA TRP A 26 -12.78 10.48 15.39
C TRP A 26 -13.98 10.60 14.46
N ASP A 27 -14.67 11.74 14.53
CA ASP A 27 -15.63 12.12 13.51
C ASP A 27 -14.89 12.65 12.26
N ILE A 28 -14.68 11.78 11.30
CA ILE A 28 -13.96 12.15 10.08
C ILE A 28 -14.70 13.22 9.26
N SER A 29 -16.03 13.36 9.41
CA SER A 29 -16.80 14.38 8.69
C SER A 29 -16.39 15.80 9.09
N GLU A 30 -15.97 15.99 10.33
CA GLU A 30 -15.49 17.29 10.82
C GLU A 30 -14.03 17.55 10.45
N MET A 31 -13.21 16.49 10.42
CA MET A 31 -11.75 16.57 10.26
C MET A 31 -11.28 16.45 8.82
N ILE A 32 -12.11 15.92 7.92
CA ILE A 32 -11.75 15.70 6.52
C ILE A 32 -11.42 17.01 5.82
N HIS A 33 -10.46 16.95 4.88
CA HIS A 33 -10.07 18.11 4.09
C HIS A 33 -11.28 18.80 3.46
N PRO A 34 -11.40 20.16 3.53
CA PRO A 34 -12.60 20.88 3.09
C PRO A 34 -13.07 20.55 1.69
N GLN A 35 -12.14 20.31 0.75
CA GLN A 35 -12.46 19.94 -0.64
C GLN A 35 -13.06 18.54 -0.79
N LEU A 36 -13.01 17.70 0.24
CA LEU A 36 -13.55 16.33 0.21
C LEU A 36 -14.89 16.21 0.96
N LYS A 37 -15.28 17.20 1.77
CA LYS A 37 -16.49 17.16 2.61
C LYS A 37 -17.76 16.82 1.83
N GLU A 38 -17.99 17.48 0.70
CA GLU A 38 -19.19 17.25 -0.13
C GLU A 38 -19.14 15.91 -0.86
N GLY A 39 -17.95 15.44 -1.21
CA GLY A 39 -17.73 14.11 -1.78
C GLY A 39 -18.05 13.01 -0.76
N LEU A 40 -17.54 13.13 0.47
CA LEU A 40 -17.76 12.16 1.53
C LEU A 40 -19.24 11.93 1.86
N LYS A 41 -20.08 12.97 1.81
CA LYS A 41 -21.53 12.85 2.03
C LYS A 41 -22.23 11.92 1.03
N ARG A 42 -21.61 11.68 -0.14
CA ARG A 42 -22.17 10.85 -1.23
C ARG A 42 -21.62 9.42 -1.19
N VAL A 43 -20.57 9.16 -0.41
CA VAL A 43 -20.03 7.82 -0.25
C VAL A 43 -20.96 7.03 0.67
N PRO A 44 -21.50 5.89 0.24
CA PRO A 44 -22.37 5.08 1.09
C PRO A 44 -21.54 4.41 2.20
N TYR A 45 -22.18 4.15 3.34
CA TYR A 45 -21.62 3.26 4.34
C TYR A 45 -21.57 1.84 3.77
N PHE A 46 -20.48 1.14 4.04
CA PHE A 46 -20.25 -0.20 3.53
C PHE A 46 -19.96 -1.17 4.69
N GLU A 47 -20.51 -2.37 4.62
CA GLU A 47 -20.21 -3.47 5.52
C GLU A 47 -19.53 -4.59 4.72
N LEU A 48 -18.38 -5.06 5.18
CA LEU A 48 -17.65 -6.14 4.53
C LEU A 48 -17.95 -7.47 5.23
N ASN A 49 -18.60 -8.37 4.50
CA ASN A 49 -18.94 -9.72 4.93
C ASN A 49 -18.97 -10.67 3.72
N SER A 50 -19.31 -11.95 3.91
CA SER A 50 -19.33 -12.97 2.84
C SER A 50 -20.31 -12.64 1.70
N GLU A 51 -21.38 -11.89 1.96
CA GLU A 51 -22.37 -11.52 0.95
C GLU A 51 -21.90 -10.32 0.13
N THR A 52 -21.18 -9.37 0.76
CA THR A 52 -20.70 -8.13 0.12
C THR A 52 -19.31 -8.23 -0.48
N LEU A 53 -18.53 -9.29 -0.18
CA LEU A 53 -17.21 -9.52 -0.77
C LEU A 53 -17.28 -9.60 -2.30
N GLY A 54 -18.29 -10.30 -2.84
CA GLY A 54 -18.52 -10.38 -4.28
C GLY A 54 -18.72 -9.02 -4.93
N PHE A 55 -19.51 -8.14 -4.30
CA PHE A 55 -19.72 -6.77 -4.73
C PHE A 55 -18.42 -5.93 -4.67
N LEU A 56 -17.66 -6.04 -3.58
CA LEU A 56 -16.36 -5.36 -3.47
C LEU A 56 -15.42 -5.77 -4.60
N ARG A 57 -15.36 -7.07 -4.93
CA ARG A 57 -14.55 -7.59 -6.02
C ARG A 57 -15.04 -7.13 -7.39
N GLU A 58 -16.34 -6.97 -7.59
CA GLU A 58 -16.89 -6.40 -8.82
C GLU A 58 -16.50 -4.92 -8.96
N VAL A 59 -16.57 -4.14 -7.89
CA VAL A 59 -16.18 -2.73 -7.87
C VAL A 59 -14.67 -2.54 -8.08
N LEU A 60 -13.83 -3.37 -7.45
CA LEU A 60 -12.36 -3.24 -7.48
C LEU A 60 -11.68 -4.18 -8.48
N GLY A 61 -12.42 -4.97 -9.24
CA GLY A 61 -11.84 -5.95 -10.18
C GLY A 61 -12.70 -6.24 -11.39
N GLY A 62 -13.77 -5.47 -11.60
CA GLY A 62 -14.72 -5.66 -12.69
C GLY A 62 -14.19 -5.31 -14.09
N ASP A 63 -15.09 -5.21 -15.05
CA ASP A 63 -14.76 -4.84 -16.43
C ASP A 63 -14.55 -3.32 -16.58
N PHE A 64 -13.31 -2.90 -16.66
CA PHE A 64 -12.89 -1.53 -16.93
C PHE A 64 -12.53 -1.28 -18.40
N SER A 65 -12.90 -2.17 -19.32
CA SER A 65 -12.55 -2.09 -20.75
C SER A 65 -13.06 -0.81 -21.44
N GLN A 66 -14.07 -0.17 -20.88
CA GLN A 66 -14.68 1.07 -21.37
C GLN A 66 -13.98 2.34 -20.85
N LEU A 67 -13.00 2.22 -19.95
CA LEU A 67 -12.26 3.39 -19.49
C LEU A 67 -11.43 4.01 -20.64
N PRO A 68 -11.26 5.36 -20.61
CA PRO A 68 -10.44 6.03 -21.62
C PRO A 68 -9.03 5.47 -21.67
N LYS A 69 -8.57 5.09 -22.84
CA LYS A 69 -7.19 4.66 -23.08
C LYS A 69 -6.31 5.90 -23.26
N ASP A 70 -5.10 5.89 -22.71
CA ASP A 70 -4.11 6.92 -23.02
C ASP A 70 -3.27 6.47 -24.21
N GLU A 71 -3.35 7.19 -25.33
CA GLU A 71 -2.60 6.85 -26.55
C GLU A 71 -1.07 6.92 -26.39
N ALA A 72 -0.59 7.58 -25.33
CA ALA A 72 0.83 7.69 -25.02
C ALA A 72 1.41 6.47 -24.29
N VAL A 73 0.56 5.52 -23.86
CA VAL A 73 0.97 4.30 -23.17
C VAL A 73 0.40 3.08 -23.90
N ASP A 74 1.24 2.11 -24.18
CA ASP A 74 0.82 0.81 -24.69
C ASP A 74 0.50 -0.12 -23.51
N VAL A 75 -0.67 -0.77 -23.56
CA VAL A 75 -1.14 -1.66 -22.48
C VAL A 75 -1.39 -3.05 -23.06
N ARG A 76 -0.74 -4.05 -22.46
CA ARG A 76 -0.93 -5.46 -22.85
C ARG A 76 -0.95 -6.38 -21.64
N ASN A 77 -1.50 -7.55 -21.80
CA ASN A 77 -1.42 -8.64 -20.82
C ASN A 77 -0.42 -9.69 -21.30
N GLU A 78 0.37 -10.20 -20.36
CA GLU A 78 1.24 -11.34 -20.53
C GLU A 78 0.85 -12.43 -19.53
N THR A 79 1.14 -13.68 -19.88
CA THR A 79 0.99 -14.82 -18.97
C THR A 79 2.35 -15.45 -18.75
N LEU A 80 2.80 -15.48 -17.52
CA LEU A 80 4.08 -16.06 -17.13
C LEU A 80 4.05 -17.58 -17.27
N PRO A 81 5.20 -18.26 -17.33
CA PRO A 81 5.26 -19.72 -17.36
C PRO A 81 4.56 -20.40 -16.17
N SER A 82 4.46 -19.70 -15.04
CA SER A 82 3.70 -20.15 -13.85
C SER A 82 2.18 -20.11 -14.01
N GLY A 83 1.67 -19.48 -15.10
CA GLY A 83 0.26 -19.19 -15.29
C GLY A 83 -0.18 -17.83 -14.70
N LEU A 84 0.68 -17.13 -13.97
CA LEU A 84 0.38 -15.82 -13.44
C LEU A 84 0.23 -14.80 -14.58
N ARG A 85 -0.89 -14.07 -14.58
CA ARG A 85 -1.11 -12.97 -15.52
C ARG A 85 -0.46 -11.70 -15.00
N VAL A 86 0.10 -10.90 -15.90
CA VAL A 86 0.68 -9.59 -15.59
C VAL A 86 0.21 -8.58 -16.63
N ARG A 87 -0.27 -7.44 -16.19
CA ARG A 87 -0.63 -6.31 -17.03
C ARG A 87 0.55 -5.35 -17.14
N ILE A 88 0.91 -4.98 -18.36
CA ILE A 88 2.12 -4.22 -18.65
C ILE A 88 1.75 -2.90 -19.31
N TYR A 89 2.27 -1.81 -18.77
CA TYR A 89 2.08 -0.44 -19.23
C TYR A 89 3.43 0.08 -19.75
N THR A 90 3.54 0.34 -21.03
CA THR A 90 4.78 0.82 -21.68
C THR A 90 4.58 2.22 -22.23
N PRO A 91 5.28 3.25 -21.74
CA PRO A 91 5.17 4.59 -22.29
C PRO A 91 5.81 4.67 -23.68
N LYS A 92 5.14 5.30 -24.63
CA LYS A 92 5.60 5.43 -26.02
C LYS A 92 6.61 6.58 -26.18
N THR A 93 7.75 6.47 -25.52
CA THR A 93 8.84 7.47 -25.61
C THR A 93 9.83 7.20 -26.74
N GLY A 94 9.80 6.00 -27.34
CA GLY A 94 10.76 5.56 -28.35
C GLY A 94 12.11 5.12 -27.77
N ALA A 95 12.24 4.95 -26.47
CA ALA A 95 13.44 4.44 -25.83
C ALA A 95 13.62 2.93 -26.09
N ASN A 96 14.88 2.46 -26.12
CA ASN A 96 15.17 1.03 -26.22
C ASN A 96 15.11 0.32 -24.88
N GLU A 97 15.42 1.02 -23.78
CA GLU A 97 15.34 0.55 -22.41
C GLU A 97 14.68 1.63 -21.53
N TYR A 98 13.93 1.20 -20.56
CA TYR A 98 13.15 2.05 -19.67
C TYR A 98 13.51 1.81 -18.22
N PRO A 99 13.32 2.77 -17.30
CA PRO A 99 13.11 2.44 -15.90
C PRO A 99 11.92 1.48 -15.78
N GLY A 100 11.93 0.62 -14.74
CA GLY A 100 10.85 -0.33 -14.50
C GLY A 100 10.24 -0.19 -13.11
N MET A 101 8.94 -0.46 -12.95
CA MET A 101 8.30 -0.55 -11.65
C MET A 101 7.37 -1.77 -11.62
N LEU A 102 7.58 -2.65 -10.64
CA LEU A 102 6.56 -3.61 -10.25
C LEU A 102 5.51 -2.88 -9.44
N TRP A 103 4.26 -2.89 -9.88
CA TRP A 103 3.15 -2.29 -9.15
C TRP A 103 2.20 -3.33 -8.60
N LEU A 104 1.89 -3.24 -7.30
CA LEU A 104 1.02 -4.16 -6.60
C LEU A 104 -0.25 -3.41 -6.19
N HIS A 105 -1.39 -3.91 -6.68
CA HIS A 105 -2.67 -3.22 -6.53
C HIS A 105 -3.20 -3.26 -5.09
N SER A 106 -4.08 -2.33 -4.75
CA SER A 106 -4.80 -2.28 -3.48
C SER A 106 -5.90 -3.34 -3.39
N GLY A 107 -6.63 -3.38 -2.28
CA GLY A 107 -7.81 -4.23 -2.12
C GLY A 107 -7.77 -5.19 -0.94
N GLY A 108 -6.93 -4.92 0.07
CA GLY A 108 -6.91 -5.65 1.34
C GLY A 108 -6.58 -7.13 1.20
N HIS A 109 -5.83 -7.54 0.18
CA HIS A 109 -5.48 -8.93 -0.19
C HIS A 109 -6.69 -9.82 -0.58
N ILE A 110 -7.90 -9.26 -0.62
CA ILE A 110 -9.16 -9.99 -0.84
C ILE A 110 -9.89 -9.56 -2.12
N ALA A 111 -9.50 -8.43 -2.69
CA ALA A 111 -10.11 -7.81 -3.88
C ALA A 111 -9.05 -7.04 -4.67
N GLY A 112 -9.44 -6.45 -5.79
CA GLY A 112 -8.59 -5.61 -6.62
C GLY A 112 -8.10 -6.27 -7.89
N SER A 113 -7.64 -5.45 -8.80
CA SER A 113 -6.98 -5.84 -10.06
C SER A 113 -6.16 -4.67 -10.61
N PRO A 114 -5.21 -4.93 -11.53
CA PRO A 114 -4.51 -3.85 -12.24
C PRO A 114 -5.43 -2.91 -12.99
N GLU A 115 -6.56 -3.40 -13.51
CA GLU A 115 -7.53 -2.59 -14.25
C GLU A 115 -8.25 -1.58 -13.36
N ALA A 116 -8.52 -1.91 -12.11
CA ALA A 116 -9.15 -0.97 -11.17
C ALA A 116 -8.28 0.27 -10.93
N GLU A 117 -6.98 0.12 -11.09
CA GLU A 117 -5.98 1.18 -10.92
C GLU A 117 -5.39 1.68 -12.25
N GLU A 118 -5.95 1.27 -13.40
CA GLU A 118 -5.41 1.58 -14.74
C GLU A 118 -5.21 3.08 -14.97
N TRP A 119 -6.14 3.90 -14.55
CA TRP A 119 -6.04 5.37 -14.65
C TRP A 119 -4.80 5.92 -13.91
N LEU A 120 -4.48 5.35 -12.76
CA LEU A 120 -3.29 5.68 -11.97
C LEU A 120 -2.02 5.15 -12.66
N LEU A 121 -2.05 3.89 -13.11
CA LEU A 121 -0.90 3.26 -13.75
C LEU A 121 -0.53 3.92 -15.08
N LEU A 122 -1.52 4.34 -15.87
CA LEU A 122 -1.31 5.16 -17.08
C LEU A 122 -0.64 6.50 -16.73
N ARG A 123 -1.11 7.17 -15.67
CA ARG A 123 -0.52 8.42 -15.18
C ARG A 123 0.93 8.23 -14.75
N LEU A 124 1.23 7.22 -13.94
CA LEU A 124 2.58 6.94 -13.43
C LEU A 124 3.52 6.53 -14.55
N ALA A 125 3.11 5.60 -15.44
CA ALA A 125 3.92 5.15 -16.56
C ALA A 125 4.31 6.31 -17.48
N LYS A 126 3.33 7.16 -17.84
CA LYS A 126 3.56 8.35 -18.68
C LYS A 126 4.39 9.40 -17.95
N GLY A 127 4.05 9.70 -16.68
CA GLY A 127 4.66 10.76 -15.90
C GLY A 127 6.11 10.50 -15.54
N ALA A 128 6.43 9.26 -15.15
CA ALA A 128 7.79 8.86 -14.81
C ALA A 128 8.57 8.28 -16.01
N GLY A 129 7.90 8.01 -17.12
CA GLY A 129 8.54 7.41 -18.30
C GLY A 129 9.04 5.97 -18.07
N CYS A 130 8.37 5.22 -17.19
CA CYS A 130 8.77 3.87 -16.80
C CYS A 130 7.79 2.80 -17.29
N ILE A 131 8.30 1.60 -17.57
CA ILE A 131 7.44 0.42 -17.76
C ILE A 131 6.90 0.01 -16.39
N ILE A 132 5.57 -0.20 -16.31
CA ILE A 132 4.95 -0.75 -15.11
C ILE A 132 4.45 -2.16 -15.43
N ALA A 133 4.81 -3.12 -14.56
CA ALA A 133 4.27 -4.47 -14.56
C ALA A 133 3.40 -4.67 -13.32
N ALA A 134 2.12 -5.00 -13.52
CA ALA A 134 1.15 -5.18 -12.46
C ALA A 134 0.57 -6.61 -12.51
N PRO A 135 0.96 -7.50 -11.59
CA PRO A 135 0.47 -8.88 -11.56
C PRO A 135 -0.96 -8.95 -11.04
N TYR A 136 -1.71 -9.94 -11.53
CA TYR A 136 -2.97 -10.40 -10.95
C TYR A 136 -2.65 -11.43 -9.88
N TYR A 137 -2.07 -10.98 -8.78
CA TYR A 137 -1.69 -11.89 -7.70
C TYR A 137 -2.92 -12.55 -7.07
N ARG A 138 -2.76 -13.77 -6.58
CA ARG A 138 -3.83 -14.56 -5.98
C ARG A 138 -4.39 -13.89 -4.73
N LEU A 139 -5.71 -13.95 -4.57
CA LEU A 139 -6.45 -13.28 -3.50
C LEU A 139 -6.99 -14.28 -2.49
N ALA A 140 -7.06 -13.86 -1.23
CA ALA A 140 -7.78 -14.55 -0.17
C ALA A 140 -9.30 -14.33 -0.32
N PRO A 141 -10.15 -15.20 0.22
CA PRO A 141 -9.83 -16.41 0.99
C PRO A 141 -9.42 -17.62 0.16
N GLU A 142 -9.59 -17.61 -1.16
CA GLU A 142 -9.34 -18.78 -2.03
C GLU A 142 -7.85 -19.17 -2.01
N ASN A 143 -6.98 -18.18 -1.90
CA ASN A 143 -5.54 -18.37 -1.85
C ASN A 143 -4.97 -17.52 -0.70
N PRO A 144 -4.91 -18.08 0.51
CA PRO A 144 -4.38 -17.35 1.67
C PRO A 144 -2.88 -17.06 1.51
N CYS A 145 -2.38 -16.12 2.29
CA CYS A 145 -0.95 -15.84 2.37
C CYS A 145 -0.15 -17.16 2.62
N PRO A 146 1.02 -17.32 2.02
CA PRO A 146 1.80 -16.30 1.29
C PRO A 146 1.59 -16.31 -0.25
N ALA A 147 0.43 -16.77 -0.74
CA ALA A 147 0.21 -16.94 -2.19
C ALA A 147 0.40 -15.64 -2.99
N ASP A 148 -0.06 -14.51 -2.47
CA ASP A 148 0.12 -13.18 -3.04
C ASP A 148 1.60 -12.75 -3.05
N ILE A 149 2.33 -12.99 -1.95
CA ILE A 149 3.77 -12.70 -1.82
C ILE A 149 4.58 -13.49 -2.86
N GLU A 150 4.28 -14.80 -3.02
CA GLU A 150 4.94 -15.68 -3.99
C GLU A 150 4.70 -15.20 -5.44
N ASP A 151 3.46 -14.84 -5.77
CA ASP A 151 3.09 -14.34 -7.08
C ASP A 151 3.79 -13.01 -7.38
N CYS A 152 3.79 -12.08 -6.43
CA CYS A 152 4.45 -10.79 -6.58
C CYS A 152 5.96 -10.94 -6.80
N TYR A 153 6.63 -11.83 -6.06
CA TYR A 153 8.04 -12.08 -6.24
C TYR A 153 8.34 -12.76 -7.58
N SER A 154 7.51 -13.72 -8.01
CA SER A 154 7.60 -14.34 -9.33
C SER A 154 7.48 -13.30 -10.46
N ALA A 155 6.56 -12.35 -10.32
CA ALA A 155 6.41 -11.25 -11.27
C ALA A 155 7.62 -10.31 -11.29
N LEU A 156 8.22 -10.01 -10.11
CA LEU A 156 9.43 -9.19 -10.00
C LEU A 156 10.61 -9.83 -10.74
N LEU A 157 10.84 -11.12 -10.52
CA LEU A 157 11.89 -11.87 -11.19
C LEU A 157 11.67 -11.87 -12.71
N TRP A 158 10.45 -12.23 -13.14
CA TRP A 158 10.11 -12.30 -14.54
C TRP A 158 10.28 -10.95 -15.26
N MET A 159 9.77 -9.84 -14.67
CA MET A 159 9.90 -8.54 -15.32
C MET A 159 11.35 -8.09 -15.47
N SER A 160 12.20 -8.40 -14.48
CA SER A 160 13.62 -8.04 -14.52
C SER A 160 14.40 -8.75 -15.64
N GLU A 161 13.92 -9.92 -16.08
CA GLU A 161 14.56 -10.75 -17.10
C GLU A 161 13.96 -10.58 -18.50
N ASN A 162 12.65 -10.25 -18.58
CA ASN A 162 11.88 -10.36 -19.82
C ASN A 162 11.41 -9.02 -20.39
N LEU A 163 11.44 -7.94 -19.60
CA LEU A 163 11.08 -6.61 -20.09
C LEU A 163 12.34 -5.77 -20.40
N PRO A 164 12.26 -4.82 -21.38
CA PRO A 164 13.38 -3.97 -21.74
C PRO A 164 13.58 -2.87 -20.68
N ILE A 165 13.94 -3.27 -19.47
CA ILE A 165 14.14 -2.35 -18.33
C ILE A 165 15.61 -2.22 -17.96
N ARG A 166 15.98 -1.01 -17.56
CA ARG A 166 17.29 -0.72 -17.00
C ARG A 166 17.42 -1.41 -15.63
N LYS A 167 18.41 -2.28 -15.49
CA LYS A 167 18.61 -3.08 -14.27
C LYS A 167 18.98 -2.22 -13.05
N ASP A 168 19.51 -1.02 -13.26
CA ASP A 168 19.84 -0.05 -12.23
C ASP A 168 18.67 0.89 -11.87
N ARG A 169 17.52 0.73 -12.53
CA ARG A 169 16.31 1.54 -12.38
C ARG A 169 15.06 0.69 -12.31
N LEU A 170 15.03 -0.25 -11.37
CA LEU A 170 13.89 -1.09 -11.06
C LEU A 170 13.35 -0.70 -9.69
N ALA A 171 12.11 -0.21 -9.63
CA ALA A 171 11.39 0.11 -8.42
C ALA A 171 10.33 -0.96 -8.09
N VAL A 172 9.90 -0.96 -6.84
CA VAL A 172 8.67 -1.63 -6.40
C VAL A 172 7.72 -0.58 -5.84
N GLY A 173 6.45 -0.71 -6.14
CA GLY A 173 5.44 0.22 -5.65
C GLY A 173 4.07 -0.41 -5.51
N GLY A 174 3.20 0.25 -4.78
CA GLY A 174 1.83 -0.21 -4.58
C GLY A 174 1.01 0.74 -3.73
N ALA A 175 -0.26 0.40 -3.57
CA ALA A 175 -1.21 1.13 -2.76
C ALA A 175 -1.83 0.21 -1.69
N SER A 176 -1.98 0.69 -0.44
CA SER A 176 -2.65 -0.04 0.63
C SER A 176 -1.98 -1.42 0.88
N ALA A 177 -2.72 -2.52 0.79
CA ALA A 177 -2.20 -3.89 0.84
C ALA A 177 -1.05 -4.11 -0.16
N GLY A 178 -1.20 -3.59 -1.40
CA GLY A 178 -0.15 -3.66 -2.41
C GLY A 178 1.11 -2.90 -2.05
N ALA A 179 1.02 -1.82 -1.28
CA ALA A 179 2.19 -1.11 -0.78
C ALA A 179 2.92 -1.92 0.31
N GLY A 180 2.20 -2.67 1.14
CA GLY A 180 2.78 -3.66 2.04
C GLY A 180 3.53 -4.76 1.29
N LEU A 181 2.90 -5.32 0.24
CA LEU A 181 3.55 -6.28 -0.64
C LEU A 181 4.79 -5.68 -1.32
N ALA A 182 4.76 -4.41 -1.73
CA ALA A 182 5.92 -3.75 -2.34
C ALA A 182 7.09 -3.61 -1.35
N ALA A 183 6.81 -3.26 -0.10
CA ALA A 183 7.82 -3.25 0.96
C ALA A 183 8.39 -4.66 1.19
N ALA A 184 7.55 -5.70 1.20
CA ALA A 184 7.97 -7.09 1.27
C ALA A 184 8.86 -7.49 0.09
N MET A 185 8.53 -7.05 -1.14
CA MET A 185 9.36 -7.32 -2.33
C MET A 185 10.74 -6.69 -2.23
N ALA A 186 10.86 -5.47 -1.70
CA ALA A 186 12.15 -4.83 -1.48
C ALA A 186 13.03 -5.63 -0.50
N GLN A 187 12.44 -6.08 0.61
CA GLN A 187 13.13 -6.93 1.61
C GLN A 187 13.51 -8.28 1.01
N MET A 188 12.56 -8.96 0.39
CA MET A 188 12.74 -10.28 -0.19
C MET A 188 13.81 -10.28 -1.29
N SER A 189 13.85 -9.22 -2.11
CA SER A 189 14.86 -9.08 -3.17
C SER A 189 16.25 -8.89 -2.58
N ARG A 190 16.40 -8.07 -1.54
CA ARG A 190 17.67 -7.92 -0.80
C ARG A 190 18.13 -9.25 -0.21
N ASP A 191 17.28 -9.93 0.53
CA ASP A 191 17.61 -11.11 1.34
C ASP A 191 17.90 -12.34 0.47
N LYS A 192 17.20 -12.46 -0.66
CA LYS A 192 17.38 -13.57 -1.62
C LYS A 192 18.38 -13.24 -2.73
N HIS A 193 19.07 -12.09 -2.66
CA HIS A 193 19.99 -11.64 -3.70
C HIS A 193 19.32 -11.60 -5.09
N GLY A 194 18.08 -11.16 -5.12
CA GLY A 194 17.28 -10.98 -6.33
C GLY A 194 17.63 -9.72 -7.11
N PRO A 195 16.74 -9.24 -7.99
CA PRO A 195 16.97 -8.03 -8.76
C PRO A 195 17.20 -6.81 -7.85
N ALA A 196 18.20 -5.98 -8.17
CA ALA A 196 18.48 -4.78 -7.40
C ALA A 196 17.32 -3.78 -7.51
N ILE A 197 16.72 -3.43 -6.38
CA ILE A 197 15.64 -2.44 -6.31
C ILE A 197 16.22 -1.08 -5.99
N CYS A 198 15.90 -0.06 -6.79
CA CYS A 198 16.40 1.30 -6.61
C CYS A 198 15.48 2.19 -5.79
N TYR A 199 14.19 1.83 -5.64
CA TYR A 199 13.20 2.68 -4.97
C TYR A 199 11.99 1.89 -4.48
N GLN A 200 11.44 2.28 -3.32
CA GLN A 200 10.16 1.84 -2.78
C GLN A 200 9.14 2.98 -2.90
N PHE A 201 8.02 2.74 -3.57
CA PHE A 201 6.98 3.74 -3.79
C PHE A 201 5.68 3.29 -3.13
N LEU A 202 5.45 3.73 -1.87
CA LEU A 202 4.46 3.18 -0.96
C LEU A 202 3.35 4.18 -0.68
N LEU A 203 2.16 3.95 -1.23
CA LEU A 203 0.99 4.78 -1.02
C LEU A 203 0.12 4.18 0.09
N TYR A 204 -0.05 4.91 1.21
CA TYR A 204 -0.82 4.53 2.42
C TYR A 204 -0.65 3.04 2.77
N PRO A 205 0.60 2.60 3.02
CA PRO A 205 0.93 1.19 3.09
C PRO A 205 0.37 0.51 4.34
N GLN A 206 -0.19 -0.69 4.15
CA GLN A 206 -0.44 -1.65 5.20
C GLN A 206 0.81 -2.52 5.38
N VAL A 207 1.56 -2.31 6.44
CA VAL A 207 2.90 -2.94 6.63
C VAL A 207 3.02 -3.74 7.92
N ASP A 208 2.02 -3.69 8.79
CA ASP A 208 2.04 -4.34 10.11
C ASP A 208 0.70 -5.00 10.42
N PHE A 209 0.70 -6.31 10.55
CA PHE A 209 -0.50 -7.10 10.87
C PHE A 209 -0.57 -7.50 12.35
N VAL A 210 0.40 -7.12 13.16
CA VAL A 210 0.56 -7.60 14.54
C VAL A 210 0.34 -6.53 15.58
N ASN A 211 0.92 -5.33 15.36
CA ASN A 211 0.82 -4.26 16.34
C ASN A 211 -0.51 -3.51 16.23
N ASP A 212 -0.99 -3.10 17.38
CA ASP A 212 -2.18 -2.26 17.49
C ASP A 212 -1.76 -0.80 17.60
N TYR A 213 -2.24 0.02 16.66
CA TYR A 213 -1.90 1.43 16.57
C TYR A 213 -3.08 2.34 16.94
N PRO A 214 -2.85 3.52 17.54
CA PRO A 214 -3.92 4.47 17.82
C PRO A 214 -4.79 4.80 16.61
N SER A 215 -4.19 4.95 15.41
CA SER A 215 -4.94 5.25 14.19
C SER A 215 -5.95 4.17 13.81
N HIS A 216 -5.72 2.89 14.17
CA HIS A 216 -6.68 1.82 13.94
C HIS A 216 -8.01 2.10 14.63
N HIS A 217 -7.98 2.57 15.89
CA HIS A 217 -9.17 2.86 16.69
C HIS A 217 -9.77 4.24 16.45
N GLN A 218 -8.97 5.18 15.94
CA GLN A 218 -9.44 6.53 15.64
C GLN A 218 -10.35 6.59 14.43
N ILE A 219 -10.15 5.70 13.43
CA ILE A 219 -10.83 5.73 12.14
C ILE A 219 -11.74 4.51 11.98
N ASN A 220 -13.02 4.69 12.28
CA ASN A 220 -14.03 3.62 12.16
C ASN A 220 -15.30 4.05 11.38
N ASP A 221 -15.16 4.92 10.43
CA ASP A 221 -16.24 5.34 9.52
C ASP A 221 -16.20 4.52 8.24
N SER A 222 -17.19 3.65 8.01
CA SER A 222 -17.20 2.70 6.89
C SER A 222 -17.52 3.31 5.51
N ARG A 223 -17.52 4.62 5.40
CA ARG A 223 -17.46 5.32 4.10
C ARG A 223 -16.04 5.34 3.52
N VAL A 224 -15.04 5.08 4.35
CA VAL A 224 -13.63 4.94 3.98
C VAL A 224 -13.09 3.62 4.51
N TRP A 225 -11.88 3.22 4.12
CA TRP A 225 -11.25 2.04 4.73
C TRP A 225 -11.01 2.31 6.21
N CYS A 226 -11.58 1.49 7.08
CA CYS A 226 -11.66 1.72 8.51
C CYS A 226 -11.45 0.42 9.30
N LEU A 227 -11.41 0.51 10.62
CA LEU A 227 -11.15 -0.63 11.51
C LEU A 227 -12.11 -1.80 11.25
N SER A 228 -13.42 -1.55 11.18
CA SER A 228 -14.40 -2.63 10.98
C SER A 228 -14.22 -3.36 9.64
N LEU A 229 -13.92 -2.64 8.56
CA LEU A 229 -13.63 -3.21 7.25
C LEU A 229 -12.30 -3.98 7.26
N HIS A 230 -11.28 -3.41 7.90
CA HIS A 230 -9.98 -4.04 8.04
C HIS A 230 -10.07 -5.38 8.81
N LEU A 231 -10.71 -5.38 9.97
CA LEU A 231 -10.90 -6.60 10.76
C LEU A 231 -11.74 -7.65 10.02
N ALA A 232 -12.71 -7.24 9.19
CA ALA A 232 -13.46 -8.16 8.35
C ALA A 232 -12.56 -8.80 7.27
N ALA A 233 -11.70 -8.01 6.61
CA ALA A 233 -10.75 -8.51 5.62
C ALA A 233 -9.74 -9.50 6.22
N LEU A 234 -9.22 -9.20 7.41
CA LEU A 234 -8.25 -10.07 8.11
C LEU A 234 -8.81 -11.47 8.44
N LYS A 235 -10.14 -11.63 8.54
CA LYS A 235 -10.74 -12.97 8.72
C LYS A 235 -10.53 -13.90 7.53
N TRP A 236 -10.28 -13.36 6.34
CA TRP A 236 -10.01 -14.12 5.12
C TRP A 236 -8.52 -14.17 4.75
N TYR A 237 -7.76 -13.19 5.21
CA TYR A 237 -6.31 -13.16 5.07
C TYR A 237 -5.68 -13.84 6.31
N PRO A 238 -4.60 -14.58 6.22
CA PRO A 238 -4.24 -15.71 7.07
C PRO A 238 -4.02 -15.44 8.54
N ALA A 239 -4.03 -16.57 9.27
CA ALA A 239 -3.90 -16.62 10.71
C ALA A 239 -2.46 -16.49 11.24
N ASP A 240 -1.43 -16.71 10.43
CA ASP A 240 -0.02 -16.64 10.87
C ASP A 240 0.67 -15.42 10.27
N PHE A 241 0.63 -14.31 11.02
CA PHE A 241 1.30 -13.07 10.65
C PHE A 241 2.79 -13.03 11.06
N SER A 242 3.32 -14.11 11.64
CA SER A 242 4.74 -14.25 11.98
C SER A 242 5.60 -14.72 10.80
N GLY A 243 4.97 -15.08 9.68
CA GLY A 243 5.69 -15.50 8.48
C GLY A 243 6.58 -14.41 7.90
N ASP A 244 7.72 -14.83 7.33
CA ASP A 244 8.64 -13.92 6.67
C ASP A 244 7.92 -13.06 5.61
N TYR A 245 8.20 -11.76 5.61
CA TYR A 245 7.68 -10.76 4.66
C TYR A 245 6.16 -10.47 4.76
N VAL A 246 5.42 -11.10 5.67
CA VAL A 246 3.97 -10.84 5.85
C VAL A 246 3.74 -9.47 6.47
N SER A 247 4.53 -9.14 7.49
CA SER A 247 4.52 -7.84 8.17
C SER A 247 5.87 -7.13 7.97
N PRO A 248 6.10 -6.45 6.83
CA PRO A 248 7.39 -5.85 6.51
C PRO A 248 7.92 -4.88 7.58
N ALA A 249 7.02 -4.22 8.32
CA ALA A 249 7.40 -3.34 9.41
C ALA A 249 8.03 -4.06 10.60
N LEU A 250 7.88 -5.38 10.73
CA LEU A 250 8.44 -6.15 11.85
C LEU A 250 9.85 -6.69 11.58
N THR A 251 10.34 -6.63 10.34
CA THR A 251 11.70 -7.06 10.00
C THR A 251 12.71 -6.34 10.88
N GLU A 252 13.59 -7.09 11.56
CA GLU A 252 14.58 -6.53 12.50
C GLU A 252 15.58 -5.63 11.81
N ASP A 253 16.20 -6.11 10.73
CA ASP A 253 17.20 -5.38 9.95
C ASP A 253 16.58 -4.80 8.67
N LEU A 254 16.42 -3.48 8.65
CA LEU A 254 15.96 -2.72 7.48
C LEU A 254 17.13 -2.06 6.73
N SER A 255 18.39 -2.33 7.11
CA SER A 255 19.55 -1.77 6.44
C SER A 255 19.69 -2.29 5.00
N GLY A 256 20.29 -1.49 4.13
CA GLY A 256 20.50 -1.86 2.73
C GLY A 256 19.25 -1.88 1.86
N LEU A 257 18.08 -1.52 2.40
CA LEU A 257 16.88 -1.32 1.59
C LEU A 257 16.99 -0.05 0.75
N PRO A 258 16.32 0.00 -0.42
CA PRO A 258 16.34 1.17 -1.28
C PRO A 258 15.61 2.36 -0.66
N PRO A 259 15.94 3.61 -1.09
CA PRO A 259 15.17 4.80 -0.72
C PRO A 259 13.66 4.60 -0.88
N ALA A 260 12.88 5.24 -0.02
CA ALA A 260 11.43 5.08 0.01
C ALA A 260 10.67 6.41 -0.08
N TYR A 261 9.60 6.44 -0.86
CA TYR A 261 8.52 7.41 -0.76
C TYR A 261 7.35 6.77 -0.02
N ILE A 262 6.88 7.42 1.03
CA ILE A 262 5.75 6.95 1.83
C ILE A 262 4.74 8.08 1.95
N LEU A 263 3.51 7.83 1.52
CA LEU A 263 2.38 8.75 1.63
C LEU A 263 1.30 8.14 2.50
N THR A 264 0.74 8.90 3.43
CA THR A 264 -0.47 8.55 4.18
C THR A 264 -1.29 9.79 4.51
N GLY A 265 -2.51 9.62 4.98
CA GLY A 265 -3.37 10.69 5.44
C GLY A 265 -3.48 10.75 6.97
N THR A 266 -3.82 11.92 7.52
CA THR A 266 -4.09 11.99 8.98
C THR A 266 -5.35 11.21 9.38
N LEU A 267 -6.26 10.94 8.45
CA LEU A 267 -7.49 10.18 8.64
C LEU A 267 -7.41 8.79 8.00
N ASP A 268 -6.22 8.18 8.03
CA ASP A 268 -5.96 6.84 7.51
C ASP A 268 -5.70 5.87 8.67
N ILE A 269 -6.33 4.70 8.65
CA ILE A 269 -6.12 3.71 9.72
C ILE A 269 -4.67 3.20 9.75
N PHE A 270 -4.00 3.18 8.59
CA PHE A 270 -2.59 2.75 8.46
C PHE A 270 -1.58 3.89 8.68
N ARG A 271 -2.04 5.07 9.11
CA ARG A 271 -1.18 6.24 9.35
C ARG A 271 -0.01 5.93 10.28
N ASP A 272 -0.30 5.37 11.45
CA ASP A 272 0.71 5.23 12.50
C ASP A 272 1.71 4.12 12.18
N GLU A 273 1.28 3.02 11.56
CA GLU A 273 2.19 1.97 11.09
C GLU A 273 3.08 2.47 9.94
N ALA A 274 2.54 3.26 9.00
CA ALA A 274 3.31 3.86 7.91
C ALA A 274 4.38 4.82 8.44
N VAL A 275 4.02 5.66 9.45
CA VAL A 275 4.96 6.58 10.11
C VAL A 275 6.02 5.79 10.89
N SER A 276 5.63 4.76 11.62
CA SER A 276 6.54 3.87 12.37
C SER A 276 7.54 3.19 11.43
N TYR A 277 7.05 2.64 10.31
CA TYR A 277 7.91 2.01 9.31
C TYR A 277 8.90 2.99 8.68
N ALA A 278 8.42 4.19 8.31
CA ALA A 278 9.29 5.27 7.82
C ALA A 278 10.39 5.63 8.82
N GLN A 279 10.05 5.74 10.09
CA GLN A 279 11.00 6.04 11.16
C GLN A 279 12.05 4.93 11.31
N ARG A 280 11.64 3.66 11.28
CA ARG A 280 12.55 2.52 11.34
C ARG A 280 13.49 2.44 10.13
N LEU A 281 12.99 2.71 8.92
CA LEU A 281 13.81 2.83 7.71
C LEU A 281 14.90 3.90 7.87
N MET A 282 14.53 5.11 8.34
CA MET A 282 15.50 6.19 8.60
C MET A 282 16.53 5.81 9.66
N GLN A 283 16.13 5.12 10.74
CA GLN A 283 17.04 4.62 11.77
C GLN A 283 18.03 3.57 11.21
N ALA A 284 17.61 2.80 10.21
CA ALA A 284 18.47 1.84 9.50
C ALA A 284 19.35 2.49 8.40
N GLY A 285 19.32 3.83 8.26
CA GLY A 285 20.13 4.56 7.28
C GLY A 285 19.52 4.64 5.87
N VAL A 286 18.24 4.26 5.72
CA VAL A 286 17.51 4.39 4.45
C VAL A 286 16.98 5.80 4.28
N LEU A 287 17.14 6.38 3.08
CA LEU A 287 16.57 7.67 2.76
C LEU A 287 15.06 7.56 2.57
N VAL A 288 14.28 8.37 3.30
CA VAL A 288 12.81 8.32 3.25
C VAL A 288 12.23 9.71 2.99
N GLU A 289 11.36 9.80 2.02
CA GLU A 289 10.45 10.94 1.81
C GLU A 289 9.07 10.55 2.36
N LEU A 290 8.68 11.10 3.52
CA LEU A 290 7.42 10.81 4.19
C LEU A 290 6.45 11.98 4.09
N HIS A 291 5.22 11.71 3.64
CA HIS A 291 4.12 12.66 3.60
C HIS A 291 2.94 12.16 4.44
N VAL A 292 2.55 12.95 5.45
CA VAL A 292 1.32 12.75 6.23
C VAL A 292 0.37 13.89 5.90
N MET A 293 -0.62 13.63 5.07
CA MET A 293 -1.48 14.67 4.48
C MET A 293 -2.65 15.02 5.40
N PRO A 294 -2.80 16.30 5.82
CA PRO A 294 -3.86 16.69 6.76
C PRO A 294 -5.26 16.56 6.17
N GLY A 295 -6.15 15.89 6.93
CA GLY A 295 -7.56 15.69 6.55
C GLY A 295 -7.77 14.72 5.38
N ILE A 296 -6.75 13.97 4.98
CA ILE A 296 -6.84 12.99 3.90
C ILE A 296 -7.14 11.61 4.50
N VAL A 297 -8.12 10.93 3.89
CA VAL A 297 -8.54 9.57 4.20
C VAL A 297 -7.77 8.55 3.35
N HIS A 298 -7.83 7.28 3.74
CA HIS A 298 -7.26 6.17 2.98
C HIS A 298 -7.73 6.18 1.53
N ALA A 299 -6.80 6.03 0.57
CA ALA A 299 -7.07 5.95 -0.87
C ALA A 299 -7.96 7.12 -1.39
N CYS A 300 -7.70 8.35 -0.94
CA CYS A 300 -8.56 9.50 -1.26
C CYS A 300 -8.69 9.77 -2.75
N GLU A 301 -7.65 9.52 -3.55
CA GLU A 301 -7.66 9.71 -5.01
C GLU A 301 -8.55 8.71 -5.75
N PHE A 302 -8.83 7.54 -5.14
CA PHE A 302 -9.81 6.58 -5.68
C PHE A 302 -11.24 7.04 -5.39
N LEU A 303 -11.48 7.58 -4.19
CA LEU A 303 -12.80 8.07 -3.81
C LEU A 303 -13.12 9.43 -4.46
N PHE A 304 -12.11 10.28 -4.63
CA PHE A 304 -12.28 11.68 -5.05
C PHE A 304 -11.25 12.09 -6.12
N PRO A 305 -11.17 11.39 -7.27
CA PRO A 305 -10.08 11.56 -8.25
C PRO A 305 -9.96 12.97 -8.82
N ASN A 306 -11.08 13.71 -8.85
CA ASN A 306 -11.16 15.07 -9.41
C ASN A 306 -11.07 16.17 -8.34
N ALA A 307 -10.95 15.83 -7.04
CA ALA A 307 -10.78 16.84 -6.01
C ALA A 307 -9.41 17.52 -6.15
N PRO A 308 -9.32 18.86 -6.11
CA PRO A 308 -8.04 19.56 -6.35
C PRO A 308 -6.92 19.11 -5.41
N VAL A 309 -7.24 18.77 -4.15
CA VAL A 309 -6.26 18.25 -3.20
C VAL A 309 -5.73 16.87 -3.64
N CYS A 310 -6.60 15.98 -4.13
CA CYS A 310 -6.19 14.65 -4.61
C CYS A 310 -5.36 14.77 -5.90
N VAL A 311 -5.77 15.65 -6.82
CA VAL A 311 -4.98 15.94 -8.03
C VAL A 311 -3.58 16.42 -7.67
N LYS A 312 -3.45 17.36 -6.71
CA LYS A 312 -2.14 17.85 -6.24
C LYS A 312 -1.31 16.74 -5.60
N ILE A 313 -1.92 15.86 -4.81
CA ILE A 313 -1.26 14.68 -4.22
C ILE A 313 -0.72 13.79 -5.33
N MET A 314 -1.54 13.48 -6.33
CA MET A 314 -1.14 12.66 -7.48
C MET A 314 -0.01 13.29 -8.30
N ASP A 315 -0.02 14.61 -8.51
CA ASP A 315 1.06 15.33 -9.17
C ASP A 315 2.36 15.21 -8.39
N ASN A 316 2.30 15.41 -7.07
CA ASN A 316 3.47 15.37 -6.20
C ASN A 316 4.13 13.98 -6.23
N TYR A 317 3.37 12.91 -5.99
CA TYR A 317 3.97 11.57 -5.97
C TYR A 317 4.40 11.08 -7.37
N THR A 318 3.72 11.52 -8.46
CA THR A 318 4.17 11.22 -9.82
C THR A 318 5.52 11.88 -10.11
N ASN A 319 5.71 13.12 -9.64
CA ASN A 319 6.98 13.83 -9.77
C ASN A 319 8.09 13.18 -8.92
N ALA A 320 7.79 12.75 -7.68
CA ALA A 320 8.75 12.02 -6.85
C ALA A 320 9.22 10.72 -7.54
N LEU A 321 8.28 9.92 -8.08
CA LEU A 321 8.62 8.73 -8.85
C LEU A 321 9.49 9.07 -10.07
N LYS A 322 9.12 10.11 -10.82
CA LYS A 322 9.89 10.57 -11.98
C LYS A 322 11.34 10.93 -11.63
N GLU A 323 11.55 11.62 -10.51
CA GLU A 323 12.91 11.97 -10.06
C GLU A 323 13.72 10.74 -9.66
N ALA A 324 13.09 9.77 -8.96
CA ALA A 324 13.72 8.52 -8.55
C ALA A 324 14.11 7.62 -9.73
N MET A 325 13.41 7.77 -10.88
CA MET A 325 13.62 6.95 -12.08
C MET A 325 14.63 7.52 -13.09
N LYS A 326 15.18 8.71 -12.84
CA LYS A 326 16.25 9.29 -13.67
C LYS A 326 17.57 8.53 -13.46
#